data_73a258bc14a31d93fd6901f78cb39bec
#
_entry.id   73a258bc14a31d93fd6901f78cb39bec
#
_cell.length_a   1.000
_cell.length_b   1.000
_cell.length_c   1.000
_cell.angle_alpha   90.00
_cell.angle_beta   90.00
_cell.angle_gamma   90.00
#
_symmetry.space_group_name_H-M   'P 1'
#
loop_
_entity.id
_entity.type
_entity.pdbx_description
1 polymer ?
#
loop_
_entity_poly.entity_id
_entity_poly.type
_entity_poly.pdbx_seq_one_letter_code
_entity_poly.pdbx_strand_id
1 'polypeptide(L)'
;MSAEQANMWDGLVQMGKELKRTHAAGCMSAALTFAYVCIDTMSYLSLPSEKSHQERSDFMSWVDTYLKGEPSQPYQYHGLDVYAARCAVLHAFSSEAELHRKDPGVRLFGYHDGGRHVSHPHLVLIGIASFIDDIVGAIEAFLAACRDDAALRARVEPRLVKVLQTFPIQAP
;
A
#
# COMPACT_ATOMS: atom_id res chain seq x y z
N MET A 1 -24.49 11.08 1.88
CA MET A 1 -23.54 10.23 2.61
C MET A 1 -23.96 10.24 4.08
N SER A 2 -24.22 9.08 4.69
CA SER A 2 -24.55 9.00 6.12
C SER A 2 -23.31 9.33 6.99
N ALA A 3 -23.51 9.68 8.28
CA ALA A 3 -22.41 9.90 9.22
C ALA A 3 -21.53 8.64 9.36
N GLU A 4 -22.13 7.45 9.29
CA GLU A 4 -21.41 6.18 9.32
C GLU A 4 -20.51 5.97 8.09
N GLN A 5 -21.00 6.31 6.90
CA GLN A 5 -20.19 6.26 5.67
C GLN A 5 -19.04 7.26 5.71
N ALA A 6 -19.26 8.48 6.23
CA ALA A 6 -18.17 9.44 6.40
C ALA A 6 -17.08 8.90 7.33
N ASN A 7 -17.45 8.24 8.42
CA ASN A 7 -16.53 7.65 9.38
C ASN A 7 -15.67 6.51 8.75
N MET A 8 -16.23 5.73 7.82
CA MET A 8 -15.48 4.67 7.12
C MET A 8 -14.40 5.23 6.17
N TRP A 9 -14.69 6.31 5.45
CA TRP A 9 -13.70 6.99 4.62
C TRP A 9 -12.58 7.61 5.48
N ASP A 10 -12.94 8.19 6.63
CA ASP A 10 -11.97 8.71 7.59
C ASP A 10 -11.04 7.60 8.12
N GLY A 11 -11.53 6.36 8.24
CA GLY A 11 -10.72 5.20 8.60
C GLY A 11 -9.54 4.97 7.65
N LEU A 12 -9.72 5.16 6.34
CA LEU A 12 -8.64 5.04 5.37
C LEU A 12 -7.60 6.17 5.51
N VAL A 13 -8.05 7.38 5.79
CA VAL A 13 -7.14 8.51 6.12
C VAL A 13 -6.34 8.21 7.39
N GLN A 14 -6.98 7.60 8.40
CA GLN A 14 -6.30 7.22 9.63
C GLN A 14 -5.24 6.13 9.41
N MET A 15 -5.46 5.17 8.50
CA MET A 15 -4.43 4.19 8.14
C MET A 15 -3.12 4.87 7.69
N GLY A 16 -3.19 5.86 6.81
CA GLY A 16 -2.02 6.63 6.38
C GLY A 16 -1.34 7.38 7.53
N LYS A 17 -2.13 7.98 8.44
CA LYS A 17 -1.60 8.66 9.63
C LYS A 17 -0.95 7.68 10.62
N GLU A 18 -1.51 6.50 10.79
CA GLU A 18 -0.94 5.45 11.65
C GLU A 18 0.35 4.89 11.08
N LEU A 19 0.42 4.71 9.76
CA LEU A 19 1.65 4.33 9.08
C LEU A 19 2.78 5.33 9.35
N LYS A 20 2.52 6.64 9.18
CA LYS A 20 3.50 7.69 9.50
C LYS A 20 3.89 7.71 10.98
N ARG A 21 2.93 7.54 11.90
CA ARG A 21 3.21 7.48 13.35
C ARG A 21 4.07 6.28 13.72
N THR A 22 3.79 5.11 13.14
CA THR A 22 4.56 3.88 13.38
C THR A 22 6.01 4.06 12.93
N HIS A 23 6.23 4.68 11.78
CA HIS A 23 7.56 5.02 11.29
C HIS A 23 8.26 6.05 12.19
N ALA A 24 7.58 7.13 12.53
CA ALA A 24 8.13 8.19 13.40
C ALA A 24 8.50 7.68 14.81
N ALA A 25 7.83 6.63 15.27
CA ALA A 25 8.18 5.94 16.53
C ALA A 25 9.40 5.01 16.41
N GLY A 26 10.06 4.94 15.25
CA GLY A 26 11.22 4.07 15.01
C GLY A 26 10.87 2.58 14.82
N CYS A 27 9.59 2.23 14.71
CA CYS A 27 9.12 0.85 14.55
C CYS A 27 9.22 0.42 13.06
N MET A 28 10.42 0.38 12.49
CA MET A 28 10.65 0.23 11.05
C MET A 28 10.02 -1.04 10.47
N SER A 29 10.19 -2.19 11.11
CA SER A 29 9.62 -3.46 10.65
C SER A 29 8.09 -3.46 10.66
N ALA A 30 7.49 -2.88 11.70
CA ALA A 30 6.04 -2.75 11.80
C ALA A 30 5.51 -1.77 10.75
N ALA A 31 6.19 -0.63 10.55
CA ALA A 31 5.84 0.34 9.54
C ALA A 31 5.91 -0.26 8.13
N LEU A 32 6.97 -1.02 7.82
CA LEU A 32 7.11 -1.72 6.54
C LEU A 32 5.99 -2.74 6.31
N THR A 33 5.69 -3.57 7.30
CA THR A 33 4.59 -4.54 7.21
C THR A 33 3.26 -3.83 6.99
N PHE A 34 3.00 -2.78 7.76
CA PHE A 34 1.74 -2.01 7.65
C PHE A 34 1.65 -1.24 6.32
N ALA A 35 2.77 -0.80 5.76
CA ALA A 35 2.83 -0.20 4.43
C ALA A 35 2.25 -1.15 3.36
N TYR A 36 2.65 -2.42 3.36
CA TYR A 36 2.11 -3.42 2.43
C TYR A 36 0.64 -3.76 2.70
N VAL A 37 0.23 -3.78 3.96
CA VAL A 37 -1.20 -3.93 4.32
C VAL A 37 -2.03 -2.77 3.78
N CYS A 38 -1.53 -1.54 3.83
CA CYS A 38 -2.20 -0.38 3.23
C CYS A 38 -2.40 -0.56 1.72
N ILE A 39 -1.36 -0.98 0.98
CA ILE A 39 -1.46 -1.23 -0.46
C ILE A 39 -2.49 -2.34 -0.74
N ASP A 40 -2.43 -3.46 -0.02
CA ASP A 40 -3.40 -4.56 -0.16
C ASP A 40 -4.83 -4.07 0.07
N THR A 41 -5.06 -3.29 1.12
CA THR A 41 -6.39 -2.76 1.45
C THR A 41 -6.93 -1.87 0.34
N MET A 42 -6.13 -0.90 -0.14
CA MET A 42 -6.57 0.03 -1.19
C MET A 42 -6.82 -0.69 -2.51
N SER A 43 -5.96 -1.63 -2.87
CA SER A 43 -6.12 -2.46 -4.06
C SER A 43 -7.39 -3.33 -3.98
N TYR A 44 -7.67 -3.96 -2.82
CA TYR A 44 -8.90 -4.71 -2.59
C TYR A 44 -10.16 -3.83 -2.74
N LEU A 45 -10.11 -2.62 -2.20
CA LEU A 45 -11.24 -1.67 -2.31
C LEU A 45 -11.52 -1.27 -3.75
N SER A 46 -10.50 -1.19 -4.60
CA SER A 46 -10.62 -0.76 -6.00
C SER A 46 -11.16 -1.84 -6.96
N LEU A 47 -11.33 -3.09 -6.50
CA LEU A 47 -11.75 -4.21 -7.34
C LEU A 47 -13.05 -3.93 -8.12
N PRO A 48 -13.19 -4.44 -9.36
CA PRO A 48 -14.45 -4.47 -10.07
C PRO A 48 -15.57 -5.10 -9.23
N SER A 49 -16.81 -4.66 -9.42
CA SER A 49 -17.95 -5.07 -8.58
C SER A 49 -18.19 -6.58 -8.58
N GLU A 50 -17.91 -7.24 -9.69
CA GLU A 50 -18.08 -8.68 -9.91
C GLU A 50 -16.99 -9.54 -9.25
N LYS A 51 -15.85 -8.95 -8.84
CA LYS A 51 -14.79 -9.67 -8.16
C LYS A 51 -15.02 -9.73 -6.66
N SER A 52 -14.92 -10.94 -6.09
CA SER A 52 -15.04 -11.20 -4.65
C SER A 52 -13.71 -11.25 -3.92
N HIS A 53 -12.61 -11.49 -4.64
CA HIS A 53 -11.25 -11.61 -4.10
C HIS A 53 -10.23 -10.91 -5.00
N GLN A 54 -9.16 -10.47 -4.39
CA GLN A 54 -8.06 -9.79 -5.06
C GLN A 54 -7.10 -10.79 -5.68
N GLU A 55 -6.71 -10.55 -6.91
CA GLU A 55 -5.68 -11.28 -7.62
C GLU A 55 -4.38 -10.46 -7.70
N ARG A 56 -3.29 -11.11 -8.08
CA ARG A 56 -1.99 -10.46 -8.29
C ARG A 56 -2.08 -9.28 -9.26
N SER A 57 -2.81 -9.44 -10.36
CA SER A 57 -2.99 -8.40 -11.37
C SER A 57 -3.69 -7.15 -10.83
N ASP A 58 -4.64 -7.32 -9.89
CA ASP A 58 -5.36 -6.20 -9.29
C ASP A 58 -4.42 -5.37 -8.40
N PHE A 59 -3.60 -6.04 -7.58
CA PHE A 59 -2.58 -5.40 -6.75
C PHE A 59 -1.59 -4.61 -7.63
N MET A 60 -1.04 -5.26 -8.66
CA MET A 60 -0.07 -4.64 -9.57
C MET A 60 -0.68 -3.42 -10.27
N SER A 61 -1.90 -3.53 -10.78
CA SER A 61 -2.61 -2.44 -11.44
C SER A 61 -2.81 -1.24 -10.52
N TRP A 62 -3.15 -1.48 -9.25
CA TRP A 62 -3.30 -0.40 -8.28
C TRP A 62 -1.96 0.30 -8.00
N VAL A 63 -0.88 -0.47 -7.81
CA VAL A 63 0.48 0.05 -7.62
C VAL A 63 0.88 0.91 -8.83
N ASP A 64 0.76 0.36 -10.05
CA ASP A 64 1.15 1.06 -11.28
C ASP A 64 0.31 2.34 -11.52
N THR A 65 -0.90 2.40 -10.97
CA THR A 65 -1.78 3.57 -11.09
C THR A 65 -1.46 4.65 -10.07
N TYR A 66 -1.35 4.29 -8.80
CA TYR A 66 -1.36 5.25 -7.70
C TYR A 66 -0.01 5.42 -6.99
N LEU A 67 0.81 4.37 -6.88
CA LEU A 67 2.08 4.46 -6.15
C LEU A 67 3.15 5.11 -7.02
N LYS A 68 3.40 6.38 -6.79
CA LYS A 68 4.40 7.17 -7.51
C LYS A 68 5.48 7.65 -6.55
N GLY A 69 6.72 7.37 -6.89
CA GLY A 69 7.87 7.95 -6.23
C GLY A 69 8.15 9.38 -6.71
N GLU A 70 8.88 10.12 -5.92
CA GLU A 70 9.41 11.42 -6.34
C GLU A 70 10.25 11.22 -7.62
N PRO A 71 10.06 12.07 -8.68
CA PRO A 71 10.67 11.84 -10.00
C PRO A 71 12.20 11.74 -10.02
N SER A 72 12.90 12.33 -9.04
CA SER A 72 14.36 12.27 -8.94
C SER A 72 14.88 10.98 -8.31
N GLN A 73 14.00 10.11 -7.81
CA GLN A 73 14.40 8.81 -7.28
C GLN A 73 14.97 7.91 -8.38
N PRO A 74 16.08 7.19 -8.14
CA PRO A 74 16.71 6.33 -9.14
C PRO A 74 15.90 5.05 -9.43
N TYR A 75 14.87 4.79 -8.68
CA TYR A 75 13.91 3.73 -8.88
C TYR A 75 12.48 4.27 -8.80
N GLN A 76 11.68 3.94 -9.82
CA GLN A 76 10.24 4.16 -9.81
C GLN A 76 9.52 2.83 -9.58
N TYR A 77 8.48 2.83 -8.76
CA TYR A 77 7.77 1.61 -8.38
C TYR A 77 7.16 0.92 -9.59
N HIS A 78 7.32 -0.40 -9.62
CA HIS A 78 6.76 -1.28 -10.62
C HIS A 78 5.91 -2.34 -9.92
N GLY A 79 4.66 -2.53 -10.36
CA GLY A 79 3.70 -3.38 -9.66
C GLY A 79 4.18 -4.79 -9.38
N LEU A 80 4.94 -5.38 -10.32
CA LEU A 80 5.48 -6.72 -10.16
C LEU A 80 6.55 -6.80 -9.06
N ASP A 81 7.48 -5.85 -9.00
CA ASP A 81 8.52 -5.80 -7.98
C ASP A 81 7.89 -5.59 -6.58
N VAL A 82 6.95 -4.64 -6.50
CA VAL A 82 6.24 -4.33 -5.24
C VAL A 82 5.39 -5.53 -4.76
N TYR A 83 4.74 -6.24 -5.68
CA TYR A 83 3.99 -7.45 -5.36
C TYR A 83 4.90 -8.58 -4.83
N ALA A 84 6.05 -8.79 -5.46
CA ALA A 84 7.02 -9.80 -5.01
C ALA A 84 7.57 -9.45 -3.61
N ALA A 85 7.93 -8.19 -3.39
CA ALA A 85 8.38 -7.69 -2.10
C ALA A 85 7.30 -7.81 -1.01
N ARG A 86 6.03 -7.50 -1.34
CA ARG A 86 4.88 -7.73 -0.46
C ARG A 86 4.76 -9.19 -0.05
N CYS A 87 4.88 -10.11 -1.00
CA CYS A 87 4.83 -11.55 -0.70
C CYS A 87 5.98 -11.98 0.22
N ALA A 88 7.19 -11.48 -0.01
CA ALA A 88 8.34 -11.78 0.83
C ALA A 88 8.14 -11.28 2.27
N VAL A 89 7.72 -10.02 2.45
CA VAL A 89 7.55 -9.41 3.77
C VAL A 89 6.37 -10.00 4.53
N LEU A 90 5.19 -10.12 3.92
CA LEU A 90 3.97 -10.52 4.64
C LEU A 90 3.91 -12.03 4.93
N HIS A 91 4.52 -12.88 4.10
CA HIS A 91 4.45 -14.34 4.31
C HIS A 91 5.64 -14.92 5.07
N ALA A 92 6.82 -14.31 4.97
CA ALA A 92 8.03 -14.86 5.55
C ALA A 92 8.91 -13.85 6.29
N PHE A 93 8.51 -12.58 6.31
CA PHE A 93 9.35 -11.46 6.79
C PHE A 93 10.77 -11.53 6.20
N SER A 94 10.85 -11.75 4.89
CA SER A 94 12.05 -12.02 4.11
C SER A 94 12.22 -10.97 3.00
N SER A 95 13.38 -10.92 2.40
CA SER A 95 13.64 -10.15 1.17
C SER A 95 13.29 -10.92 -0.10
N GLU A 96 13.11 -12.26 -0.04
CA GLU A 96 12.90 -13.12 -1.19
C GLU A 96 11.57 -13.88 -1.12
N ALA A 97 10.77 -13.77 -2.18
CA ALA A 97 9.58 -14.58 -2.43
C ALA A 97 9.84 -15.61 -3.54
N GLU A 98 8.96 -16.59 -3.67
CA GLU A 98 9.01 -17.60 -4.74
C GLU A 98 9.05 -16.96 -6.15
N LEU A 99 8.41 -15.80 -6.31
CA LEU A 99 8.36 -15.08 -7.57
C LEU A 99 9.75 -14.66 -8.07
N HIS A 100 10.63 -14.23 -7.17
CA HIS A 100 12.02 -13.89 -7.53
C HIS A 100 12.81 -15.06 -8.09
N ARG A 101 12.50 -16.30 -7.63
CA ARG A 101 13.12 -17.53 -8.17
C ARG A 101 12.54 -17.94 -9.52
N LYS A 102 11.29 -17.58 -9.79
CA LYS A 102 10.58 -17.95 -11.04
C LYS A 102 10.79 -16.95 -12.16
N ASP A 103 11.04 -15.70 -11.83
CA ASP A 103 11.17 -14.59 -12.80
C ASP A 103 12.41 -13.74 -12.49
N PRO A 104 13.51 -13.92 -13.23
CA PRO A 104 14.75 -13.16 -13.02
C PRO A 104 14.63 -11.68 -13.37
N GLY A 105 13.53 -11.25 -13.99
CA GLY A 105 13.23 -9.83 -14.24
C GLY A 105 12.69 -9.10 -13.02
N VAL A 106 12.27 -9.83 -11.98
CA VAL A 106 11.76 -9.25 -10.74
C VAL A 106 12.90 -8.87 -9.82
N ARG A 107 12.94 -7.62 -9.39
CA ARG A 107 14.00 -7.12 -8.51
C ARG A 107 13.70 -7.39 -7.03
N LEU A 108 14.72 -7.83 -6.33
CA LEU A 108 14.67 -7.94 -4.87
C LEU A 108 14.59 -6.56 -4.22
N PHE A 109 13.83 -6.45 -3.13
CA PHE A 109 13.87 -5.27 -2.28
C PHE A 109 14.66 -5.54 -1.01
N GLY A 110 15.70 -4.73 -0.79
CA GLY A 110 16.27 -4.48 0.51
C GLY A 110 15.73 -3.17 1.07
N TYR A 111 15.88 -2.93 2.36
CA TYR A 111 15.32 -1.76 3.03
C TYR A 111 16.37 -1.07 3.88
N HIS A 112 16.31 0.26 3.94
CA HIS A 112 17.14 1.07 4.83
C HIS A 112 16.35 2.29 5.34
N ASP A 113 16.79 2.90 6.39
CA ASP A 113 16.11 3.99 7.10
C ASP A 113 16.16 5.36 6.42
N GLY A 114 16.92 5.49 5.32
CA GLY A 114 17.00 6.73 4.55
C GLY A 114 15.80 6.97 3.65
N GLY A 115 15.80 8.14 2.97
CA GLY A 115 14.78 8.55 2.04
C GLY A 115 15.09 8.26 0.56
N ARG A 116 16.38 8.07 0.18
CA ARG A 116 16.74 7.87 -1.23
C ARG A 116 16.84 6.38 -1.55
N HIS A 117 16.15 5.97 -2.61
CA HIS A 117 16.33 4.61 -3.16
C HIS A 117 17.70 4.44 -3.80
N VAL A 118 18.23 3.20 -3.79
CA VAL A 118 19.43 2.83 -4.54
C VAL A 118 19.07 1.69 -5.47
N SER A 119 19.24 1.89 -6.77
CA SER A 119 18.85 0.92 -7.81
C SER A 119 20.06 0.19 -8.37
N HIS A 120 20.01 -1.13 -8.36
CA HIS A 120 20.91 -2.05 -9.03
C HIS A 120 20.12 -2.95 -9.99
N PRO A 121 20.74 -3.65 -10.95
CA PRO A 121 20.02 -4.45 -11.93
C PRO A 121 19.05 -5.48 -11.33
N HIS A 122 19.40 -6.13 -10.21
CA HIS A 122 18.61 -7.20 -9.59
C HIS A 122 18.13 -6.86 -8.17
N LEU A 123 18.54 -5.72 -7.62
CA LEU A 123 18.27 -5.31 -6.25
C LEU A 123 17.94 -3.82 -6.20
N VAL A 124 16.89 -3.49 -5.46
CA VAL A 124 16.61 -2.11 -5.08
C VAL A 124 16.69 -2.01 -3.56
N LEU A 125 17.49 -1.08 -3.07
CA LEU A 125 17.44 -0.69 -1.67
C LEU A 125 16.42 0.43 -1.53
N ILE A 126 15.30 0.10 -0.94
CA ILE A 126 14.19 1.02 -0.71
C ILE A 126 14.47 1.87 0.53
N GLY A 127 14.50 3.19 0.36
CA GLY A 127 14.48 4.12 1.48
C GLY A 127 13.09 4.11 2.14
N ILE A 128 13.00 3.60 3.36
CA ILE A 128 11.71 3.40 4.05
C ILE A 128 10.95 4.72 4.23
N ALA A 129 11.65 5.80 4.54
CA ALA A 129 11.02 7.11 4.72
C ALA A 129 10.26 7.55 3.47
N SER A 130 10.89 7.53 2.29
CA SER A 130 10.20 7.84 1.02
C SER A 130 9.11 6.85 0.69
N PHE A 131 9.35 5.55 0.88
CA PHE A 131 8.34 4.53 0.59
C PHE A 131 7.05 4.75 1.36
N ILE A 132 7.15 5.13 2.64
CA ILE A 132 6.00 5.45 3.48
C ILE A 132 5.30 6.72 3.00
N ASP A 133 6.04 7.77 2.68
CA ASP A 133 5.47 9.02 2.18
C ASP A 133 4.78 8.79 0.82
N ASP A 134 5.39 8.01 -0.08
CA ASP A 134 4.83 7.67 -1.38
C ASP A 134 3.54 6.84 -1.25
N ILE A 135 3.47 5.89 -0.30
CA ILE A 135 2.25 5.13 -0.01
C ILE A 135 1.14 6.04 0.54
N VAL A 136 1.47 6.96 1.43
CA VAL A 136 0.47 7.91 1.94
C VAL A 136 -0.04 8.80 0.81
N GLY A 137 0.85 9.28 -0.06
CA GLY A 137 0.47 10.01 -1.27
C GLY A 137 -0.41 9.19 -2.22
N ALA A 138 -0.12 7.89 -2.38
CA ALA A 138 -0.94 6.97 -3.17
C ALA A 138 -2.35 6.77 -2.57
N ILE A 139 -2.46 6.65 -1.24
CA ILE A 139 -3.76 6.61 -0.55
C ILE A 139 -4.54 7.90 -0.81
N GLU A 140 -3.91 9.05 -0.65
CA GLU A 140 -4.54 10.36 -0.89
C GLU A 140 -5.00 10.50 -2.35
N ALA A 141 -4.19 10.08 -3.32
CA ALA A 141 -4.54 10.07 -4.75
C ALA A 141 -5.72 9.14 -5.04
N PHE A 142 -5.74 7.94 -4.46
CA PHE A 142 -6.86 7.00 -4.58
C PHE A 142 -8.15 7.58 -3.98
N LEU A 143 -8.09 8.19 -2.80
CA LEU A 143 -9.23 8.84 -2.18
C LEU A 143 -9.73 10.05 -2.99
N ALA A 144 -8.83 10.79 -3.63
CA ALA A 144 -9.20 11.86 -4.55
C ALA A 144 -9.93 11.29 -5.77
N ALA A 145 -9.39 10.24 -6.39
CA ALA A 145 -10.05 9.55 -7.51
C ALA A 145 -11.45 9.06 -7.14
N CYS A 146 -11.64 8.53 -5.92
CA CYS A 146 -12.96 8.11 -5.44
C CYS A 146 -13.93 9.29 -5.24
N ARG A 147 -13.44 10.50 -4.96
CA ARG A 147 -14.29 11.70 -4.90
C ARG A 147 -14.74 12.17 -6.28
N ASP A 148 -13.85 12.06 -7.25
CA ASP A 148 -14.03 12.61 -8.59
C ASP A 148 -14.74 11.62 -9.55
N ASP A 149 -14.58 10.31 -9.32
CA ASP A 149 -15.20 9.23 -10.11
C ASP A 149 -16.30 8.53 -9.30
N ALA A 150 -17.56 8.81 -9.65
CA ALA A 150 -18.74 8.21 -9.02
C ALA A 150 -18.81 6.68 -9.23
N ALA A 151 -18.32 6.16 -10.37
CA ALA A 151 -18.31 4.73 -10.65
C ALA A 151 -17.26 4.01 -9.78
N LEU A 152 -16.09 4.59 -9.61
CA LEU A 152 -15.07 4.08 -8.67
C LEU A 152 -15.61 4.10 -7.23
N ARG A 153 -16.21 5.21 -6.81
CA ARG A 153 -16.82 5.33 -5.47
C ARG A 153 -17.86 4.24 -5.23
N ALA A 154 -18.78 4.02 -6.17
CA ALA A 154 -19.83 3.01 -6.06
C ALA A 154 -19.26 1.57 -5.92
N ARG A 155 -18.06 1.29 -6.43
CA ARG A 155 -17.38 0.01 -6.25
C ARG A 155 -16.73 -0.11 -4.87
N VAL A 156 -16.19 0.99 -4.36
CA VAL A 156 -15.45 1.03 -3.09
C VAL A 156 -16.39 0.96 -1.89
N GLU A 157 -17.47 1.73 -1.88
CA GLU A 157 -18.38 1.87 -0.73
C GLU A 157 -18.88 0.53 -0.15
N PRO A 158 -19.33 -0.46 -0.94
CA PRO A 158 -19.80 -1.74 -0.39
C PRO A 158 -18.69 -2.58 0.27
N ARG A 159 -17.41 -2.27 -0.01
CA ARG A 159 -16.26 -2.97 0.55
C ARG A 159 -15.70 -2.29 1.79
N LEU A 160 -15.94 -0.99 1.96
CA LEU A 160 -15.48 -0.25 3.15
C LEU A 160 -15.94 -0.87 4.46
N VAL A 161 -17.17 -1.41 4.49
CA VAL A 161 -17.73 -2.08 5.68
C VAL A 161 -16.97 -3.33 6.11
N LYS A 162 -16.13 -3.88 5.23
CA LYS A 162 -15.30 -5.08 5.50
C LYS A 162 -13.89 -4.73 5.95
N VAL A 163 -13.49 -3.46 5.84
CA VAL A 163 -12.16 -3.03 6.28
C VAL A 163 -12.15 -2.95 7.80
N LEU A 164 -11.13 -3.57 8.40
CA LEU A 164 -10.95 -3.54 9.85
C LEU A 164 -10.80 -2.09 10.32
N GLN A 165 -11.62 -1.71 11.28
CA GLN A 165 -11.54 -0.41 11.95
C GLN A 165 -11.33 -0.60 13.44
N THR A 166 -10.53 0.27 14.03
CA THR A 166 -10.32 0.32 15.47
C THR A 166 -11.14 1.46 16.06
N PHE A 167 -11.97 1.16 17.03
CA PHE A 167 -12.78 2.16 17.73
C PHE A 167 -12.24 2.34 19.16
N PRO A 168 -12.07 3.58 19.64
CA PRO A 168 -11.74 3.79 21.03
C PRO A 168 -12.93 3.32 21.91
N ILE A 169 -12.66 2.42 22.83
CA ILE A 169 -13.64 2.08 23.86
C ILE A 169 -13.61 3.21 24.88
N GLN A 170 -14.73 3.93 25.01
CA GLN A 170 -14.88 4.84 26.14
C GLN A 170 -14.96 3.98 27.41
N ALA A 171 -13.99 4.15 28.32
CA ALA A 171 -14.09 3.51 29.63
C ALA A 171 -15.35 4.01 30.32
N PRO A 172 -16.12 3.12 30.98
CA PRO A 172 -17.33 3.49 31.73
C PRO A 172 -17.02 4.46 32.84
#